data_ae0072a777b7f975821b4a2a721e0ea6
#
_entry.id   ae0072a777b7f975821b4a2a721e0ea6
#
_cell.length_a   1.000
_cell.length_b   1.000
_cell.length_c   1.000
_cell.angle_alpha   90.00
_cell.angle_beta   90.00
_cell.angle_gamma   90.00
#
_symmetry.space_group_name_H-M   'P 1'
#
loop_
_entity.id
_entity.type
_entity.pdbx_description
1 polymer ?
#
loop_
_entity_poly.entity_id
_entity_poly.type
_entity_poly.pdbx_seq_one_letter_code
_entity_poly.pdbx_strand_id
1 'polypeptide(L)'
;MLLSDVVATAEAVASTSSRLTKTDALAALLRRLEPDEIVPAVGFLIARPRQGRVGIGWRGVAALAVTHAQQPSLSVLDVDAALERLAGASGAGSVGARRTDLDDLAARATAPEWDFLTRVILGELRTGALEGVLLDAISRASDQDAATVRRAAMLSGDLGEAARIALAGAPGELAEVGLVVGRPVLPMLASTAGSVTEAVATMAAAASVEFKLDGARIQVHRSADVVGVYTRSLADITARVPEIVAVARALPVQDVILDGETLSLDADGGPRPFQDTMARFGSEAISATVLRPWFFDVLHLDGRDLIDEPLHVRLAELERIAGEWRVPGLITSDPETAEQVSRDALAAGHEGVVVKALDSPYAAGRRGKSWIKVKPVLTYDLVVLAVEWGSGRRTGLLSNLHLGALDPSGEYGSAGGFVMVGKTFKGLTDALLRWQTEHFASIETSRSGNAVHVHPVTVVEVAIDGVQRSTRYPGGVALRFARVKGYRPDKRPDEADTIQTLRELLR
;
A
#
# COMPACT_ATOMS: atom_id res chain seq x y z
N MET A 1 -1.22 10.92 29.77
CA MET A 1 -0.20 11.75 29.06
C MET A 1 -0.90 12.83 28.27
N LEU A 2 -0.32 14.04 28.13
CA LEU A 2 -0.86 15.08 27.25
C LEU A 2 -0.54 14.77 25.78
N LEU A 3 -1.45 15.16 24.87
CA LEU A 3 -1.23 15.05 23.43
C LEU A 3 0.01 15.83 22.98
N SER A 4 0.28 16.98 23.58
CA SER A 4 1.48 17.80 23.30
C SER A 4 2.80 17.04 23.45
N ASP A 5 2.89 16.09 24.38
CA ASP A 5 4.09 15.22 24.52
C ASP A 5 4.28 14.32 23.30
N VAL A 6 3.18 13.77 22.76
CA VAL A 6 3.17 12.94 21.56
C VAL A 6 3.56 13.78 20.34
N VAL A 7 2.99 14.99 20.23
CA VAL A 7 3.28 15.94 19.14
C VAL A 7 4.76 16.33 19.15
N ALA A 8 5.30 16.74 20.31
CA ALA A 8 6.72 17.12 20.45
C ALA A 8 7.65 15.96 20.05
N THR A 9 7.29 14.72 20.43
CA THR A 9 8.06 13.53 20.05
C THR A 9 7.98 13.27 18.54
N ALA A 10 6.80 13.41 17.93
CA ALA A 10 6.61 13.24 16.49
C ALA A 10 7.41 14.26 15.67
N GLU A 11 7.46 15.53 16.15
CA GLU A 11 8.28 16.60 15.56
C GLU A 11 9.77 16.31 15.70
N ALA A 12 10.23 15.89 16.86
CA ALA A 12 11.63 15.50 17.10
C ALA A 12 12.05 14.35 16.16
N VAL A 13 11.18 13.36 15.97
CA VAL A 13 11.40 12.24 15.02
C VAL A 13 11.43 12.74 13.58
N ALA A 14 10.60 13.69 13.20
CA ALA A 14 10.56 14.25 11.85
C ALA A 14 11.80 15.11 11.53
N SER A 15 12.37 15.79 12.53
CA SER A 15 13.48 16.74 12.38
C SER A 15 14.86 16.08 12.20
N THR A 16 15.00 14.79 12.49
CA THR A 16 16.30 14.07 12.39
C THR A 16 16.28 12.98 11.32
N SER A 17 17.44 12.73 10.69
CA SER A 17 17.65 11.56 9.83
C SER A 17 18.23 10.35 10.58
N SER A 18 18.72 10.53 11.80
CA SER A 18 19.33 9.50 12.62
C SER A 18 18.29 8.50 13.13
N ARG A 19 18.38 7.25 12.70
CA ARG A 19 17.50 6.16 13.15
C ARG A 19 17.60 5.96 14.67
N LEU A 20 18.81 6.02 15.23
CA LEU A 20 19.04 5.84 16.65
C LEU A 20 18.33 6.93 17.47
N THR A 21 18.53 8.19 17.11
CA THR A 21 17.88 9.34 17.79
C THR A 21 16.34 9.23 17.74
N LYS A 22 15.79 8.80 16.61
CA LYS A 22 14.35 8.54 16.49
C LYS A 22 13.88 7.45 17.45
N THR A 23 14.61 6.32 17.47
CA THR A 23 14.29 5.18 18.34
C THR A 23 14.35 5.59 19.81
N ASP A 24 15.35 6.37 20.21
CA ASP A 24 15.52 6.85 21.59
C ASP A 24 14.38 7.78 22.03
N ALA A 25 14.00 8.73 21.17
CA ALA A 25 12.90 9.65 21.47
C ALA A 25 11.56 8.91 21.63
N LEU A 26 11.27 7.97 20.72
CA LEU A 26 10.05 7.15 20.80
C LEU A 26 10.06 6.23 22.03
N ALA A 27 11.20 5.59 22.34
CA ALA A 27 11.31 4.72 23.53
C ALA A 27 11.11 5.51 24.83
N ALA A 28 11.64 6.74 24.91
CA ALA A 28 11.45 7.62 26.06
C ALA A 28 9.96 8.01 26.24
N LEU A 29 9.24 8.29 25.15
CA LEU A 29 7.79 8.54 25.20
C LEU A 29 7.04 7.31 25.67
N LEU A 30 7.29 6.14 25.05
CA LEU A 30 6.59 4.88 25.33
C LEU A 30 6.68 4.46 26.81
N ARG A 31 7.84 4.67 27.48
CA ARG A 31 8.02 4.36 28.90
C ARG A 31 7.21 5.23 29.85
N ARG A 32 6.66 6.36 29.37
CA ARG A 32 5.85 7.30 30.16
C ARG A 32 4.36 7.10 29.99
N LEU A 33 3.95 6.26 29.04
CA LEU A 33 2.54 5.97 28.79
C LEU A 33 1.97 5.05 29.87
N GLU A 34 0.76 5.34 30.30
CA GLU A 34 -0.03 4.39 31.07
C GLU A 34 -0.56 3.28 30.15
N PRO A 35 -0.92 2.10 30.68
CA PRO A 35 -1.31 0.94 29.87
C PRO A 35 -2.45 1.20 28.87
N ASP A 36 -3.44 2.01 29.22
CA ASP A 36 -4.60 2.38 28.40
C ASP A 36 -4.27 3.45 27.33
N GLU A 37 -3.19 4.19 27.52
CA GLU A 37 -2.71 5.19 26.58
C GLU A 37 -1.84 4.60 25.45
N ILE A 38 -1.28 3.38 25.62
CA ILE A 38 -0.29 2.81 24.71
C ILE A 38 -0.88 2.60 23.31
N VAL A 39 -2.02 1.93 23.21
CA VAL A 39 -2.66 1.64 21.91
C VAL A 39 -3.03 2.92 21.17
N PRO A 40 -3.73 3.90 21.78
CA PRO A 40 -4.03 5.16 21.13
C PRO A 40 -2.76 5.94 20.70
N ALA A 41 -1.78 6.10 21.56
CA ALA A 41 -0.57 6.86 21.28
C ALA A 41 0.24 6.26 20.11
N VAL A 42 0.40 4.93 20.09
CA VAL A 42 1.03 4.21 18.99
C VAL A 42 0.25 4.43 17.70
N GLY A 43 -1.08 4.33 17.74
CA GLY A 43 -1.96 4.60 16.60
C GLY A 43 -1.80 6.01 16.04
N PHE A 44 -1.68 7.01 16.90
CA PHE A 44 -1.46 8.40 16.48
C PHE A 44 -0.09 8.59 15.83
N LEU A 45 0.97 8.01 16.38
CA LEU A 45 2.32 8.07 15.85
C LEU A 45 2.45 7.48 14.43
N ILE A 46 1.64 6.49 14.07
CA ILE A 46 1.62 5.88 12.74
C ILE A 46 0.47 6.36 11.85
N ALA A 47 -0.31 7.36 12.29
CA ALA A 47 -1.53 7.85 11.64
C ALA A 47 -2.54 6.73 11.30
N ARG A 48 -2.66 5.78 12.21
CA ARG A 48 -3.65 4.69 12.17
C ARG A 48 -4.32 4.58 13.53
N PRO A 49 -5.23 5.50 13.87
CA PRO A 49 -5.98 5.40 15.11
C PRO A 49 -6.74 4.09 15.14
N ARG A 50 -6.94 3.51 16.35
CA ARG A 50 -7.59 2.20 16.52
C ARG A 50 -9.01 2.14 15.93
N GLN A 51 -9.68 3.29 15.81
CA GLN A 51 -10.99 3.43 15.18
C GLN A 51 -10.96 3.33 13.66
N GLY A 52 -9.78 3.32 13.04
CA GLY A 52 -9.62 3.32 11.59
C GLY A 52 -10.05 4.64 10.95
N ARG A 53 -10.88 4.58 9.91
CA ARG A 53 -11.37 5.78 9.23
C ARG A 53 -12.53 6.41 9.98
N VAL A 54 -12.35 7.60 10.50
CA VAL A 54 -13.37 8.36 11.26
C VAL A 54 -14.39 9.10 10.37
N GLY A 55 -14.39 8.88 9.06
CA GLY A 55 -15.36 9.45 8.12
C GLY A 55 -15.18 10.95 7.85
N ILE A 56 -14.02 11.53 8.17
CA ILE A 56 -13.67 12.93 7.94
C ILE A 56 -12.65 13.01 6.80
N GLY A 57 -12.96 13.78 5.76
CA GLY A 57 -12.02 14.06 4.67
C GLY A 57 -11.49 15.51 4.74
N TRP A 58 -10.53 15.83 3.85
CA TRP A 58 -9.91 17.15 3.76
C TRP A 58 -10.92 18.31 3.77
N ARG A 59 -12.03 18.20 3.05
CA ARG A 59 -13.06 19.26 3.02
C ARG A 59 -13.70 19.50 4.37
N GLY A 60 -13.88 18.47 5.18
CA GLY A 60 -14.42 18.58 6.55
C GLY A 60 -13.48 19.33 7.46
N VAL A 61 -12.17 19.02 7.40
CA VAL A 61 -11.14 19.71 8.18
C VAL A 61 -10.93 21.15 7.71
N ALA A 62 -10.83 21.37 6.40
CA ALA A 62 -10.58 22.70 5.81
C ALA A 62 -11.75 23.70 6.00
N ALA A 63 -12.95 23.19 6.26
CA ALA A 63 -14.13 24.04 6.52
C ALA A 63 -14.26 24.53 7.96
N LEU A 64 -13.31 24.16 8.85
CA LEU A 64 -13.31 24.59 10.25
C LEU A 64 -12.80 26.03 10.37
N ALA A 65 -13.55 26.85 11.07
CA ALA A 65 -13.17 28.20 11.46
C ALA A 65 -13.19 28.31 13.00
N VAL A 66 -12.19 27.69 13.65
CA VAL A 66 -12.12 27.58 15.11
C VAL A 66 -10.90 28.31 15.64
N THR A 67 -11.05 28.96 16.80
CA THR A 67 -9.92 29.51 17.56
C THR A 67 -9.36 28.41 18.44
N HIS A 68 -8.10 28.07 18.25
CA HIS A 68 -7.39 27.05 19.01
C HIS A 68 -7.06 27.48 20.43
N ALA A 69 -6.95 26.51 21.34
CA ALA A 69 -6.50 26.74 22.70
C ALA A 69 -5.07 27.30 22.71
N GLN A 70 -4.78 28.18 23.71
CA GLN A 70 -3.43 28.76 23.87
C GLN A 70 -2.48 27.82 24.62
N GLN A 71 -3.01 26.91 25.43
CA GLN A 71 -2.24 25.97 26.25
C GLN A 71 -2.73 24.54 26.02
N PRO A 72 -1.82 23.53 25.99
CA PRO A 72 -2.18 22.13 25.90
C PRO A 72 -3.03 21.67 27.08
N SER A 73 -4.13 21.00 26.79
CA SER A 73 -5.04 20.42 27.81
C SER A 73 -5.60 19.07 27.40
N LEU A 74 -5.46 18.68 26.12
CA LEU A 74 -5.93 17.40 25.62
C LEU A 74 -5.01 16.28 26.09
N SER A 75 -5.57 15.24 26.70
CA SER A 75 -4.87 13.99 26.93
C SER A 75 -4.95 13.06 25.70
N VAL A 76 -4.11 12.04 25.65
CA VAL A 76 -4.18 10.97 24.65
C VAL A 76 -5.56 10.32 24.65
N LEU A 77 -6.11 10.07 25.81
CA LEU A 77 -7.44 9.44 25.98
C LEU A 77 -8.61 10.37 25.59
N ASP A 78 -8.50 11.70 25.80
CA ASP A 78 -9.49 12.66 25.31
C ASP A 78 -9.63 12.58 23.79
N VAL A 79 -8.47 12.54 23.11
CA VAL A 79 -8.42 12.42 21.62
C VAL A 79 -8.96 11.09 21.17
N ASP A 80 -8.58 9.99 21.82
CA ASP A 80 -9.08 8.66 21.50
C ASP A 80 -10.61 8.58 21.62
N ALA A 81 -11.17 9.13 22.70
CA ALA A 81 -12.61 9.20 22.91
C ALA A 81 -13.33 10.07 21.87
N ALA A 82 -12.71 11.19 21.43
CA ALA A 82 -13.26 12.03 20.36
C ALA A 82 -13.28 11.29 19.02
N LEU A 83 -12.20 10.57 18.68
CA LEU A 83 -12.13 9.77 17.46
C LEU A 83 -13.14 8.61 17.47
N GLU A 84 -13.41 8.03 18.65
CA GLU A 84 -14.44 7.00 18.82
C GLU A 84 -15.84 7.55 18.50
N ARG A 85 -16.19 8.74 19.03
CA ARG A 85 -17.47 9.40 18.71
C ARG A 85 -17.60 9.71 17.21
N LEU A 86 -16.53 10.25 16.61
CA LEU A 86 -16.49 10.55 15.17
C LEU A 86 -16.70 9.29 14.31
N ALA A 87 -16.07 8.19 14.65
CA ALA A 87 -16.20 6.91 13.94
C ALA A 87 -17.59 6.29 14.12
N GLY A 88 -18.14 6.36 15.33
CA GLY A 88 -19.46 5.80 15.68
C GLY A 88 -20.63 6.57 15.12
N ALA A 89 -20.46 7.82 14.69
CA ALA A 89 -21.55 8.64 14.16
C ALA A 89 -22.08 8.06 12.83
N SER A 90 -23.33 7.59 12.78
CA SER A 90 -23.97 6.99 11.61
C SER A 90 -25.44 7.41 11.48
N GLY A 91 -26.03 7.22 10.30
CA GLY A 91 -27.44 7.53 10.04
C GLY A 91 -27.76 9.04 9.84
N ALA A 92 -29.04 9.35 9.92
CA ALA A 92 -29.54 10.73 9.74
C ALA A 92 -28.97 11.63 10.86
N GLY A 93 -28.39 12.79 10.47
CA GLY A 93 -27.77 13.73 11.41
C GLY A 93 -26.28 13.47 11.72
N SER A 94 -25.70 12.37 11.25
CA SER A 94 -24.29 12.03 11.52
C SER A 94 -23.28 13.09 11.02
N VAL A 95 -23.60 13.80 9.95
CA VAL A 95 -22.76 14.90 9.43
C VAL A 95 -22.70 16.05 10.43
N GLY A 96 -23.82 16.43 11.01
CA GLY A 96 -23.89 17.46 12.05
C GLY A 96 -23.16 17.03 13.35
N ALA A 97 -23.41 15.82 13.81
CA ALA A 97 -22.74 15.27 14.99
C ALA A 97 -21.21 15.25 14.83
N ARG A 98 -20.71 14.70 13.70
CA ARG A 98 -19.26 14.73 13.38
C ARG A 98 -18.69 16.15 13.32
N ARG A 99 -19.47 17.10 12.82
CA ARG A 99 -19.03 18.50 12.78
C ARG A 99 -18.88 19.06 14.17
N THR A 100 -19.84 18.83 15.07
CA THR A 100 -19.79 19.30 16.47
C THR A 100 -18.62 18.69 17.21
N ASP A 101 -18.41 17.38 17.12
CA ASP A 101 -17.30 16.70 17.78
C ASP A 101 -15.93 17.20 17.24
N LEU A 102 -15.85 17.47 15.94
CA LEU A 102 -14.62 17.97 15.31
C LEU A 102 -14.33 19.43 15.69
N ASP A 103 -15.36 20.29 15.77
CA ASP A 103 -15.26 21.68 16.23
C ASP A 103 -14.81 21.72 17.72
N ASP A 104 -15.36 20.87 18.59
CA ASP A 104 -14.95 20.76 19.99
C ASP A 104 -13.48 20.34 20.12
N LEU A 105 -13.11 19.28 19.43
CA LEU A 105 -11.72 18.79 19.43
C LEU A 105 -10.75 19.87 18.94
N ALA A 106 -11.08 20.58 17.86
CA ALA A 106 -10.26 21.65 17.29
C ALA A 106 -10.13 22.86 18.22
N ALA A 107 -11.20 23.22 18.94
CA ALA A 107 -11.21 24.32 19.90
C ALA A 107 -10.36 24.03 21.14
N ARG A 108 -10.33 22.77 21.59
CA ARG A 108 -9.53 22.33 22.74
C ARG A 108 -8.05 22.10 22.39
N ALA A 109 -7.75 21.83 21.13
CA ALA A 109 -6.38 21.63 20.64
C ALA A 109 -5.64 22.95 20.47
N THR A 110 -4.36 22.98 20.81
CA THR A 110 -3.46 24.07 20.37
C THR A 110 -3.22 23.97 18.85
N ALA A 111 -2.71 25.03 18.22
CA ALA A 111 -2.45 25.02 16.78
C ALA A 111 -1.48 23.88 16.33
N PRO A 112 -0.35 23.60 17.04
CA PRO A 112 0.49 22.43 16.72
C PRO A 112 -0.22 21.10 16.91
N GLU A 113 -1.02 20.93 17.97
CA GLU A 113 -1.80 19.72 18.21
C GLU A 113 -2.84 19.50 17.11
N TRP A 114 -3.51 20.57 16.67
CA TRP A 114 -4.50 20.49 15.59
C TRP A 114 -3.86 20.12 14.24
N ASP A 115 -2.70 20.69 13.89
CA ASP A 115 -1.96 20.30 12.69
C ASP A 115 -1.59 18.81 12.72
N PHE A 116 -1.10 18.31 13.86
CA PHE A 116 -0.81 16.90 14.06
C PHE A 116 -2.06 16.02 13.91
N LEU A 117 -3.15 16.36 14.61
CA LEU A 117 -4.42 15.63 14.55
C LEU A 117 -5.02 15.59 13.15
N THR A 118 -4.93 16.70 12.42
CA THR A 118 -5.34 16.78 11.01
C THR A 118 -4.61 15.72 10.18
N ARG A 119 -3.28 15.60 10.34
CA ARG A 119 -2.48 14.60 9.63
C ARG A 119 -2.81 13.18 10.06
N VAL A 120 -3.11 12.96 11.33
CA VAL A 120 -3.56 11.65 11.85
C VAL A 120 -4.90 11.26 11.24
N ILE A 121 -5.89 12.15 11.27
CA ILE A 121 -7.25 11.93 10.74
C ILE A 121 -7.23 11.65 9.23
N LEU A 122 -6.38 12.36 8.50
CA LEU A 122 -6.24 12.21 7.04
C LEU A 122 -5.30 11.08 6.62
N GLY A 123 -4.58 10.45 7.56
CA GLY A 123 -3.59 9.42 7.27
C GLY A 123 -2.34 9.95 6.55
N GLU A 124 -2.01 11.24 6.73
CA GLU A 124 -0.94 11.94 5.99
C GLU A 124 0.34 12.17 6.82
N LEU A 125 0.49 11.49 7.95
CA LEU A 125 1.69 11.63 8.78
C LEU A 125 2.91 10.99 8.07
N ARG A 126 3.70 11.81 7.39
CA ARG A 126 4.86 11.36 6.60
C ARG A 126 6.15 11.44 7.42
N THR A 127 6.31 10.54 8.38
CA THR A 127 7.53 10.44 9.19
C THR A 127 8.57 9.45 8.62
N GLY A 128 8.31 8.86 7.45
CA GLY A 128 9.18 7.90 6.72
C GLY A 128 9.53 6.66 7.55
N ALA A 129 9.22 5.44 7.05
CA ALA A 129 9.53 4.14 7.65
C ALA A 129 9.28 4.03 9.18
N LEU A 130 8.29 4.75 9.70
CA LEU A 130 8.07 4.93 11.14
C LEU A 130 7.75 3.61 11.84
N GLU A 131 6.99 2.70 11.23
CA GLU A 131 6.66 1.40 11.84
C GLU A 131 7.91 0.61 12.24
N GLY A 132 8.92 0.55 11.36
CA GLY A 132 10.17 -0.17 11.66
C GLY A 132 10.99 0.50 12.77
N VAL A 133 10.94 1.83 12.88
CA VAL A 133 11.60 2.57 13.96
C VAL A 133 10.83 2.41 15.27
N LEU A 134 9.49 2.40 15.18
CA LEU A 134 8.64 2.23 16.36
C LEU A 134 8.75 0.81 16.93
N LEU A 135 8.86 -0.22 16.11
CA LEU A 135 9.16 -1.59 16.56
C LEU A 135 10.48 -1.66 17.34
N ASP A 136 11.54 -1.00 16.83
CA ASP A 136 12.81 -0.93 17.55
C ASP A 136 12.67 -0.11 18.86
N ALA A 137 11.83 0.91 18.87
CA ALA A 137 11.56 1.72 20.06
C ALA A 137 10.76 0.95 21.12
N ILE A 138 9.77 0.13 20.70
CA ILE A 138 9.00 -0.75 21.60
C ILE A 138 9.94 -1.76 22.26
N SER A 139 10.78 -2.46 21.46
CA SER A 139 11.78 -3.38 21.98
C SER A 139 12.68 -2.70 23.03
N ARG A 140 13.18 -1.50 22.71
CA ARG A 140 14.06 -0.74 23.62
C ARG A 140 13.32 -0.22 24.87
N ALA A 141 12.04 0.14 24.74
CA ALA A 141 11.25 0.66 25.86
C ALA A 141 10.87 -0.43 26.85
N SER A 142 10.56 -1.63 26.35
CA SER A 142 10.11 -2.79 27.11
C SER A 142 11.23 -3.75 27.53
N ASP A 143 12.45 -3.53 27.03
CA ASP A 143 13.59 -4.44 27.19
C ASP A 143 13.33 -5.88 26.65
N GLN A 144 12.40 -5.99 25.68
CA GLN A 144 12.04 -7.23 25.01
C GLN A 144 12.89 -7.44 23.75
N ASP A 145 13.12 -8.70 23.39
CA ASP A 145 13.82 -9.03 22.15
C ASP A 145 13.10 -8.47 20.91
N ALA A 146 13.86 -7.84 20.01
CA ALA A 146 13.31 -7.18 18.84
C ALA A 146 12.63 -8.15 17.85
N ALA A 147 13.05 -9.42 17.78
CA ALA A 147 12.40 -10.42 16.94
C ALA A 147 11.04 -10.81 17.52
N THR A 148 10.96 -10.96 18.83
CA THR A 148 9.71 -11.26 19.57
C THR A 148 8.70 -10.13 19.42
N VAL A 149 9.10 -8.86 19.60
CA VAL A 149 8.23 -7.70 19.39
C VAL A 149 7.69 -7.66 17.96
N ARG A 150 8.56 -7.87 16.95
CA ARG A 150 8.14 -7.90 15.55
C ARG A 150 7.17 -9.04 15.26
N ARG A 151 7.44 -10.23 15.83
CA ARG A 151 6.55 -11.38 15.66
C ARG A 151 5.18 -11.11 16.27
N ALA A 152 5.12 -10.60 17.49
CA ALA A 152 3.86 -10.26 18.15
C ALA A 152 3.07 -9.20 17.36
N ALA A 153 3.72 -8.12 16.90
CA ALA A 153 3.08 -7.10 16.07
C ALA A 153 2.55 -7.65 14.73
N MET A 154 3.25 -8.62 14.17
CA MET A 154 2.86 -9.31 12.95
C MET A 154 1.63 -10.18 13.17
N LEU A 155 1.63 -11.01 14.21
CA LEU A 155 0.57 -11.99 14.50
C LEU A 155 -0.68 -11.35 15.09
N SER A 156 -0.53 -10.26 15.86
CA SER A 156 -1.67 -9.48 16.32
C SER A 156 -2.33 -8.66 15.20
N GLY A 157 -1.60 -8.36 14.12
CA GLY A 157 -2.05 -7.41 13.09
C GLY A 157 -2.14 -5.96 13.58
N ASP A 158 -1.79 -5.69 14.84
CA ASP A 158 -1.91 -4.41 15.54
C ASP A 158 -0.62 -4.09 16.30
N LEU A 159 0.07 -3.02 15.86
CA LEU A 159 1.30 -2.56 16.49
C LEU A 159 1.06 -1.96 17.88
N GLY A 160 -0.10 -1.32 18.08
CA GLY A 160 -0.51 -0.76 19.38
C GLY A 160 -0.72 -1.84 20.43
N GLU A 161 -1.41 -2.92 20.06
CA GLU A 161 -1.63 -4.05 20.96
C GLU A 161 -0.33 -4.79 21.28
N ALA A 162 0.54 -5.00 20.29
CA ALA A 162 1.87 -5.57 20.53
C ALA A 162 2.71 -4.69 21.48
N ALA A 163 2.61 -3.37 21.34
CA ALA A 163 3.28 -2.43 22.25
C ALA A 163 2.71 -2.52 23.67
N ARG A 164 1.38 -2.62 23.81
CA ARG A 164 0.72 -2.75 25.11
C ARG A 164 1.17 -4.03 25.83
N ILE A 165 1.18 -5.16 25.12
CA ILE A 165 1.66 -6.43 25.68
C ILE A 165 3.14 -6.35 26.06
N ALA A 166 3.98 -5.75 25.18
CA ALA A 166 5.41 -5.61 25.44
C ALA A 166 5.73 -4.74 26.66
N LEU A 167 4.98 -3.66 26.88
CA LEU A 167 5.26 -2.65 27.91
C LEU A 167 4.51 -2.91 29.23
N ALA A 168 3.33 -3.51 29.18
CA ALA A 168 2.42 -3.64 30.31
C ALA A 168 1.84 -5.07 30.48
N GLY A 169 2.17 -6.01 29.59
CA GLY A 169 1.72 -7.40 29.69
C GLY A 169 2.47 -8.22 30.73
N ALA A 170 1.95 -9.42 31.02
CA ALA A 170 2.62 -10.36 31.89
C ALA A 170 3.95 -10.88 31.28
N PRO A 171 4.91 -11.28 32.12
CA PRO A 171 6.14 -11.90 31.63
C PRO A 171 5.84 -13.12 30.74
N GLY A 172 6.40 -13.13 29.51
CA GLY A 172 6.18 -14.18 28.51
C GLY A 172 4.98 -13.98 27.58
N GLU A 173 3.99 -13.16 27.96
CA GLU A 173 2.76 -12.95 27.18
C GLU A 173 3.05 -12.52 25.72
N LEU A 174 4.09 -11.70 25.50
CA LEU A 174 4.47 -11.26 24.17
C LEU A 174 4.92 -12.42 23.28
N ALA A 175 5.62 -13.39 23.82
CA ALA A 175 6.07 -14.58 23.09
C ALA A 175 4.94 -15.56 22.78
N GLU A 176 3.85 -15.52 23.56
CA GLU A 176 2.66 -16.36 23.40
C GLU A 176 1.69 -15.82 22.34
N VAL A 177 1.93 -14.62 21.81
CA VAL A 177 1.09 -14.06 20.73
C VAL A 177 1.19 -14.98 19.51
N GLY A 178 0.11 -15.71 19.22
CA GLY A 178 -0.03 -16.66 18.12
C GLY A 178 -1.01 -16.21 17.04
N LEU A 179 -1.16 -17.05 16.03
CA LEU A 179 -2.23 -16.89 15.03
C LEU A 179 -3.60 -17.09 15.70
N VAL A 180 -4.57 -16.28 15.30
CA VAL A 180 -5.97 -16.43 15.71
C VAL A 180 -6.84 -16.39 14.45
N VAL A 181 -7.57 -17.46 14.18
CA VAL A 181 -8.53 -17.47 13.07
C VAL A 181 -9.58 -16.38 13.30
N GLY A 182 -9.82 -15.56 12.27
CA GLY A 182 -10.65 -14.36 12.38
C GLY A 182 -9.88 -13.07 12.68
N ARG A 183 -8.60 -13.14 13.06
CA ARG A 183 -7.71 -11.97 13.22
C ARG A 183 -6.66 -11.94 12.12
N PRO A 184 -6.78 -11.03 11.13
CA PRO A 184 -5.87 -11.01 9.99
C PRO A 184 -4.46 -10.56 10.38
N VAL A 185 -3.45 -11.13 9.71
CA VAL A 185 -2.04 -10.82 9.92
C VAL A 185 -1.47 -9.97 8.79
N LEU A 186 -0.42 -9.22 9.06
CA LEU A 186 0.25 -8.41 8.04
C LEU A 186 0.77 -9.32 6.89
N PRO A 187 0.52 -8.98 5.62
CA PRO A 187 0.93 -9.83 4.51
C PRO A 187 2.44 -9.81 4.28
N MET A 188 3.02 -10.97 3.96
CA MET A 188 4.40 -11.07 3.48
C MET A 188 4.56 -10.33 2.14
N LEU A 189 5.69 -9.65 1.95
CA LEU A 189 5.97 -8.81 0.79
C LEU A 189 7.14 -9.37 -0.04
N ALA A 190 7.01 -9.32 -1.37
CA ALA A 190 8.08 -9.69 -2.29
C ALA A 190 9.05 -8.54 -2.55
N SER A 191 10.35 -8.84 -2.65
CA SER A 191 11.35 -7.98 -3.28
C SER A 191 11.19 -8.01 -4.82
N THR A 192 12.06 -7.34 -5.55
CA THR A 192 11.99 -7.28 -7.02
C THR A 192 13.35 -7.67 -7.61
N ALA A 193 13.35 -8.49 -8.66
CA ALA A 193 14.51 -8.74 -9.52
C ALA A 193 14.25 -8.25 -10.95
N GLY A 194 15.33 -8.08 -11.69
CA GLY A 194 15.28 -7.63 -13.09
C GLY A 194 14.88 -8.73 -14.07
N SER A 195 15.15 -10.00 -13.72
CA SER A 195 14.81 -11.18 -14.54
C SER A 195 14.45 -12.38 -13.69
N VAL A 196 13.80 -13.38 -14.29
CA VAL A 196 13.47 -14.66 -13.65
C VAL A 196 14.75 -15.43 -13.35
N THR A 197 15.70 -15.44 -14.27
CA THR A 197 17.03 -16.06 -14.10
C THR A 197 17.75 -15.53 -12.86
N GLU A 198 17.77 -14.19 -12.65
CA GLU A 198 18.33 -13.56 -11.46
C GLU A 198 17.58 -13.99 -10.18
N ALA A 199 16.25 -14.04 -10.25
CA ALA A 199 15.43 -14.42 -9.11
C ALA A 199 15.67 -15.88 -8.70
N VAL A 200 15.70 -16.82 -9.65
CA VAL A 200 15.98 -18.25 -9.40
C VAL A 200 17.40 -18.42 -8.86
N ALA A 201 18.39 -17.76 -9.45
CA ALA A 201 19.78 -17.81 -8.98
C ALA A 201 19.92 -17.33 -7.52
N THR A 202 19.09 -16.37 -7.09
CA THR A 202 19.07 -15.87 -5.70
C THR A 202 18.59 -16.94 -4.71
N MET A 203 17.78 -17.93 -5.14
CA MET A 203 17.21 -18.96 -4.25
C MET A 203 18.22 -20.07 -3.89
N ALA A 204 19.32 -20.20 -4.62
CA ALA A 204 20.40 -21.21 -4.43
C ALA A 204 19.93 -22.69 -4.44
N ALA A 205 18.64 -22.96 -4.64
CA ALA A 205 17.99 -24.27 -4.69
C ALA A 205 16.74 -24.19 -5.57
N ALA A 206 16.00 -25.33 -5.69
CA ALA A 206 14.69 -25.31 -6.34
C ALA A 206 13.76 -24.30 -5.64
N ALA A 207 12.97 -23.59 -6.45
CA ALA A 207 12.04 -22.55 -6.00
C ALA A 207 10.64 -22.80 -6.57
N SER A 208 9.61 -22.35 -5.88
CA SER A 208 8.27 -22.23 -6.46
C SER A 208 8.23 -20.99 -7.34
N VAL A 209 7.85 -21.18 -8.60
CA VAL A 209 7.67 -20.09 -9.59
C VAL A 209 6.18 -20.05 -9.91
N GLU A 210 5.51 -19.03 -9.41
CA GLU A 210 4.05 -18.89 -9.46
C GLU A 210 3.66 -17.66 -10.26
N PHE A 211 2.50 -17.71 -10.92
CA PHE A 211 1.95 -16.56 -11.64
C PHE A 211 1.76 -15.37 -10.68
N LYS A 212 2.20 -14.20 -11.11
CA LYS A 212 1.89 -12.96 -10.43
C LYS A 212 0.62 -12.37 -10.99
N LEU A 213 -0.46 -12.59 -10.27
CA LEU A 213 -1.78 -12.09 -10.65
C LEU A 213 -1.86 -10.56 -10.49
N ASP A 214 -2.60 -9.87 -11.36
CA ASP A 214 -2.94 -8.43 -11.21
C ASP A 214 -4.34 -8.29 -10.62
N GLY A 215 -4.48 -8.73 -9.39
CA GLY A 215 -5.73 -8.71 -8.64
C GLY A 215 -5.65 -7.91 -7.35
N ALA A 216 -6.57 -8.18 -6.46
CA ALA A 216 -6.57 -7.64 -5.12
C ALA A 216 -6.21 -8.72 -4.10
N ARG A 217 -5.17 -8.48 -3.30
CA ARG A 217 -4.74 -9.41 -2.26
C ARG A 217 -5.79 -9.55 -1.18
N ILE A 218 -6.08 -10.79 -0.85
CA ILE A 218 -7.02 -11.19 0.19
C ILE A 218 -6.36 -12.14 1.17
N GLN A 219 -6.82 -12.10 2.42
CA GLN A 219 -6.58 -13.13 3.41
C GLN A 219 -7.94 -13.70 3.80
N VAL A 220 -8.08 -15.02 3.73
CA VAL A 220 -9.34 -15.72 3.99
C VAL A 220 -9.19 -16.54 5.26
N HIS A 221 -10.03 -16.28 6.24
CA HIS A 221 -10.11 -17.03 7.48
C HIS A 221 -11.42 -17.79 7.52
N ARG A 222 -11.39 -19.04 7.98
CA ARG A 222 -12.60 -19.81 8.28
C ARG A 222 -12.41 -20.50 9.62
N SER A 223 -13.45 -20.46 10.45
CA SER A 223 -13.60 -21.29 11.65
C SER A 223 -15.01 -21.83 11.65
N ALA A 224 -15.14 -23.14 11.45
CA ALA A 224 -16.41 -23.83 11.21
C ALA A 224 -17.22 -23.13 10.09
N ASP A 225 -18.38 -22.55 10.42
CA ASP A 225 -19.25 -21.85 9.46
C ASP A 225 -18.95 -20.36 9.31
N VAL A 226 -18.09 -19.80 10.19
CA VAL A 226 -17.73 -18.39 10.17
C VAL A 226 -16.56 -18.16 9.20
N VAL A 227 -16.78 -17.28 8.23
CA VAL A 227 -15.75 -16.89 7.27
C VAL A 227 -15.49 -15.39 7.38
N GLY A 228 -14.23 -15.00 7.39
CA GLY A 228 -13.76 -13.64 7.28
C GLY A 228 -12.86 -13.44 6.05
N VAL A 229 -13.06 -12.38 5.30
CA VAL A 229 -12.23 -12.03 4.14
C VAL A 229 -11.68 -10.62 4.35
N TYR A 230 -10.35 -10.52 4.32
CA TYR A 230 -9.63 -9.29 4.64
C TYR A 230 -8.77 -8.83 3.46
N THR A 231 -8.68 -7.52 3.28
CA THR A 231 -7.82 -6.90 2.27
C THR A 231 -6.35 -6.88 2.71
N ARG A 232 -5.46 -6.47 1.80
CA ARG A 232 -4.04 -6.21 2.11
C ARG A 232 -3.81 -5.25 3.29
N SER A 233 -4.74 -4.33 3.54
CA SER A 233 -4.69 -3.39 4.67
C SER A 233 -5.44 -3.89 5.92
N LEU A 234 -5.78 -5.18 5.94
CA LEU A 234 -6.50 -5.89 7.00
C LEU A 234 -7.95 -5.42 7.20
N ALA A 235 -8.50 -4.64 6.28
CA ALA A 235 -9.91 -4.24 6.32
C ALA A 235 -10.82 -5.44 5.99
N ASP A 236 -11.86 -5.65 6.78
CA ASP A 236 -12.87 -6.67 6.56
C ASP A 236 -13.76 -6.28 5.37
N ILE A 237 -13.87 -7.18 4.39
CA ILE A 237 -14.72 -7.05 3.21
C ILE A 237 -15.68 -8.22 3.05
N THR A 238 -15.84 -9.05 4.06
CA THR A 238 -16.59 -10.32 4.02
C THR A 238 -17.98 -10.17 3.40
N ALA A 239 -18.73 -9.15 3.82
CA ALA A 239 -20.08 -8.90 3.31
C ALA A 239 -20.12 -8.50 1.83
N ARG A 240 -18.99 -8.08 1.25
CA ARG A 240 -18.88 -7.61 -0.13
C ARG A 240 -18.49 -8.68 -1.13
N VAL A 241 -18.02 -9.84 -0.65
CA VAL A 241 -17.44 -10.91 -1.47
C VAL A 241 -18.07 -12.29 -1.16
N PRO A 242 -19.40 -12.44 -1.26
CA PRO A 242 -20.11 -13.66 -0.90
C PRO A 242 -19.65 -14.88 -1.71
N GLU A 243 -19.16 -14.69 -2.93
CA GLU A 243 -18.60 -15.74 -3.80
C GLU A 243 -17.30 -16.34 -3.21
N ILE A 244 -16.43 -15.50 -2.62
CA ILE A 244 -15.20 -15.96 -1.94
C ILE A 244 -15.56 -16.67 -0.63
N VAL A 245 -16.57 -16.19 0.08
CA VAL A 245 -17.12 -16.85 1.27
C VAL A 245 -17.65 -18.23 0.95
N ALA A 246 -18.36 -18.39 -0.18
CA ALA A 246 -18.87 -19.69 -0.64
C ALA A 246 -17.72 -20.67 -0.95
N VAL A 247 -16.67 -20.22 -1.64
CA VAL A 247 -15.47 -21.03 -1.90
C VAL A 247 -14.83 -21.49 -0.59
N ALA A 248 -14.61 -20.54 0.36
CA ALA A 248 -13.99 -20.88 1.64
C ALA A 248 -14.81 -21.90 2.45
N ARG A 249 -16.14 -21.81 2.43
CA ARG A 249 -17.04 -22.77 3.09
C ARG A 249 -17.02 -24.16 2.44
N ALA A 250 -16.76 -24.25 1.15
CA ALA A 250 -16.71 -25.50 0.43
C ALA A 250 -15.38 -26.27 0.62
N LEU A 251 -14.33 -25.62 1.16
CA LEU A 251 -13.06 -26.31 1.42
C LEU A 251 -13.23 -27.43 2.46
N PRO A 252 -12.52 -28.57 2.31
CA PRO A 252 -12.65 -29.74 3.17
C PRO A 252 -11.88 -29.58 4.49
N VAL A 253 -12.10 -28.48 5.22
CA VAL A 253 -11.38 -28.11 6.45
C VAL A 253 -12.33 -27.42 7.43
N GLN A 254 -12.00 -27.42 8.74
CA GLN A 254 -12.76 -26.72 9.76
C GLN A 254 -12.22 -25.32 10.02
N ASP A 255 -10.91 -25.23 10.24
CA ASP A 255 -10.23 -23.98 10.56
C ASP A 255 -9.08 -23.74 9.58
N VAL A 256 -9.06 -22.56 8.95
CA VAL A 256 -7.99 -22.23 7.98
C VAL A 256 -7.72 -20.74 7.90
N ILE A 257 -6.45 -20.39 7.67
CA ILE A 257 -6.01 -19.05 7.25
C ILE A 257 -5.27 -19.21 5.92
N LEU A 258 -5.82 -18.61 4.87
CA LEU A 258 -5.27 -18.62 3.52
C LEU A 258 -4.82 -17.21 3.11
N ASP A 259 -3.71 -17.12 2.39
CA ASP A 259 -3.25 -15.90 1.71
C ASP A 259 -3.43 -16.09 0.20
N GLY A 260 -4.02 -15.12 -0.45
CA GLY A 260 -4.39 -15.24 -1.86
C GLY A 260 -4.54 -13.90 -2.57
N GLU A 261 -4.90 -13.99 -3.83
CA GLU A 261 -5.28 -12.88 -4.68
C GLU A 261 -6.65 -13.17 -5.26
N THR A 262 -7.48 -12.14 -5.43
CA THR A 262 -8.75 -12.31 -6.15
C THR A 262 -8.79 -11.43 -7.38
N LEU A 263 -9.40 -11.99 -8.44
CA LEU A 263 -9.59 -11.31 -9.72
C LEU A 263 -11.04 -11.42 -10.16
N SER A 264 -11.49 -10.44 -10.92
CA SER A 264 -12.64 -10.58 -11.77
C SER A 264 -12.22 -11.21 -13.11
N LEU A 265 -13.00 -12.16 -13.59
CA LEU A 265 -12.75 -12.85 -14.86
C LEU A 265 -13.77 -12.40 -15.90
N ASP A 266 -13.38 -12.44 -17.16
CA ASP A 266 -14.29 -12.31 -18.31
C ASP A 266 -15.00 -13.64 -18.61
N ALA A 267 -15.79 -13.66 -19.68
CA ALA A 267 -16.56 -14.84 -20.09
C ALA A 267 -15.66 -16.00 -20.56
N ASP A 268 -14.46 -15.70 -21.01
CA ASP A 268 -13.48 -16.68 -21.53
C ASP A 268 -12.51 -17.14 -20.42
N GLY A 269 -12.68 -16.64 -19.19
CA GLY A 269 -11.85 -16.99 -18.02
C GLY A 269 -10.56 -16.16 -17.92
N GLY A 270 -10.37 -15.17 -18.79
CA GLY A 270 -9.24 -14.24 -18.74
C GLY A 270 -9.39 -13.19 -17.61
N PRO A 271 -8.28 -12.62 -17.09
CA PRO A 271 -8.35 -11.61 -16.06
C PRO A 271 -8.91 -10.29 -16.64
N ARG A 272 -9.91 -9.72 -15.96
CA ARG A 272 -10.40 -8.37 -16.25
C ARG A 272 -9.45 -7.32 -15.68
N PRO A 273 -9.53 -6.05 -16.15
CA PRO A 273 -8.72 -4.97 -15.59
C PRO A 273 -8.81 -4.88 -14.07
N PHE A 274 -7.69 -4.62 -13.40
CA PHE A 274 -7.60 -4.43 -11.95
C PHE A 274 -8.67 -3.47 -11.39
N GLN A 275 -9.04 -2.44 -12.16
CA GLN A 275 -10.08 -1.48 -11.77
C GLN A 275 -11.44 -2.14 -11.55
N ASP A 276 -11.79 -3.15 -12.34
CA ASP A 276 -13.08 -3.86 -12.23
C ASP A 276 -13.12 -4.67 -10.92
N THR A 277 -11.99 -5.31 -10.53
CA THR A 277 -11.84 -5.98 -9.24
C THR A 277 -11.94 -4.99 -8.08
N MET A 278 -11.26 -3.83 -8.16
CA MET A 278 -11.28 -2.81 -7.11
C MET A 278 -12.63 -2.10 -6.98
N ALA A 279 -13.34 -1.89 -8.09
CA ALA A 279 -14.69 -1.31 -8.07
C ALA A 279 -15.65 -2.19 -7.26
N ARG A 280 -15.49 -3.50 -7.35
CA ARG A 280 -16.27 -4.49 -6.59
C ARG A 280 -16.03 -4.37 -5.08
N PHE A 281 -14.80 -4.10 -4.64
CA PHE A 281 -14.48 -3.89 -3.22
C PHE A 281 -15.06 -2.61 -2.64
N GLY A 282 -15.24 -1.59 -3.47
CA GLY A 282 -15.77 -0.27 -3.07
C GLY A 282 -17.30 -0.18 -3.05
N SER A 283 -18.01 -1.17 -3.59
CA SER A 283 -19.46 -1.16 -3.74
C SER A 283 -20.13 -2.17 -2.80
N GLU A 284 -21.17 -1.75 -2.09
CA GLU A 284 -22.06 -2.66 -1.37
C GLU A 284 -23.13 -3.28 -2.30
N ALA A 285 -23.28 -2.75 -3.51
CA ALA A 285 -24.18 -3.31 -4.49
C ALA A 285 -23.60 -4.59 -5.09
N ILE A 286 -24.41 -5.65 -5.13
CA ILE A 286 -24.05 -6.91 -5.81
C ILE A 286 -23.90 -6.59 -7.30
N SER A 287 -22.65 -6.55 -7.77
CA SER A 287 -22.34 -6.39 -9.20
C SER A 287 -22.46 -7.74 -9.90
N ALA A 288 -22.78 -7.73 -11.19
CA ALA A 288 -22.74 -8.94 -12.04
C ALA A 288 -21.32 -9.52 -12.20
N THR A 289 -20.30 -8.81 -11.77
CA THR A 289 -18.91 -9.26 -11.83
C THR A 289 -18.61 -10.21 -10.69
N VAL A 290 -18.33 -11.46 -11.00
CA VAL A 290 -17.95 -12.53 -10.05
C VAL A 290 -16.45 -12.45 -9.80
N LEU A 291 -16.06 -12.50 -8.51
CA LEU A 291 -14.67 -12.57 -8.09
C LEU A 291 -14.26 -14.03 -7.89
N ARG A 292 -13.12 -14.41 -8.45
CA ARG A 292 -12.52 -15.72 -8.23
C ARG A 292 -11.27 -15.57 -7.35
N PRO A 293 -11.18 -16.29 -6.19
CA PRO A 293 -9.98 -16.33 -5.39
C PRO A 293 -8.94 -17.28 -5.96
N TRP A 294 -7.66 -16.96 -5.73
CA TRP A 294 -6.51 -17.79 -6.01
C TRP A 294 -5.60 -17.76 -4.80
N PHE A 295 -5.35 -18.92 -4.19
CA PHE A 295 -4.53 -19.03 -2.99
C PHE A 295 -3.09 -19.41 -3.34
N PHE A 296 -2.14 -18.82 -2.65
CA PHE A 296 -0.72 -19.07 -2.85
C PHE A 296 0.03 -19.37 -1.55
N ASP A 297 -0.67 -19.36 -0.40
CA ASP A 297 -0.12 -19.77 0.90
C ASP A 297 -1.22 -20.16 1.89
N VAL A 298 -0.88 -21.02 2.85
CA VAL A 298 -1.70 -21.42 3.99
C VAL A 298 -0.92 -21.23 5.28
N LEU A 299 -1.49 -20.49 6.24
CA LEU A 299 -0.81 -20.09 7.47
C LEU A 299 -1.27 -20.86 8.70
N HIS A 300 -2.50 -21.35 8.67
CA HIS A 300 -3.12 -22.14 9.73
C HIS A 300 -4.05 -23.18 9.11
N LEU A 301 -4.13 -24.37 9.69
CA LEU A 301 -4.97 -25.45 9.23
C LEU A 301 -5.38 -26.38 10.38
N ASP A 302 -6.68 -26.47 10.68
CA ASP A 302 -7.29 -27.39 11.63
C ASP A 302 -6.52 -27.52 12.96
N GLY A 303 -6.29 -26.36 13.61
CA GLY A 303 -5.61 -26.25 14.90
C GLY A 303 -4.08 -26.26 14.83
N ARG A 304 -3.48 -26.36 13.62
CA ARG A 304 -2.02 -26.35 13.44
C ARG A 304 -1.56 -25.06 12.77
N ASP A 305 -0.68 -24.33 13.43
CA ASP A 305 -0.01 -23.17 12.83
C ASP A 305 1.07 -23.64 11.84
N LEU A 306 0.97 -23.16 10.60
CA LEU A 306 1.89 -23.45 9.51
C LEU A 306 2.83 -22.29 9.19
N ILE A 307 2.60 -21.13 9.79
CA ILE A 307 3.30 -19.88 9.45
C ILE A 307 4.84 -19.99 9.57
N ASP A 308 5.32 -20.80 10.46
CA ASP A 308 6.77 -21.05 10.69
C ASP A 308 7.30 -22.26 9.93
N GLU A 309 6.42 -23.08 9.33
CA GLU A 309 6.82 -24.21 8.52
C GLU A 309 7.47 -23.74 7.20
N PRO A 310 8.37 -24.54 6.61
CA PRO A 310 8.90 -24.27 5.28
C PRO A 310 7.80 -24.16 4.23
N LEU A 311 7.99 -23.32 3.19
CA LEU A 311 7.00 -23.11 2.14
C LEU A 311 6.56 -24.42 1.44
N HIS A 312 7.48 -25.36 1.20
CA HIS A 312 7.14 -26.62 0.55
C HIS A 312 6.10 -27.43 1.36
N VAL A 313 6.13 -27.37 2.69
CA VAL A 313 5.14 -28.00 3.57
C VAL A 313 3.78 -27.29 3.41
N ARG A 314 3.80 -25.94 3.44
CA ARG A 314 2.59 -25.13 3.28
C ARG A 314 1.94 -25.33 1.90
N LEU A 315 2.75 -25.42 0.84
CA LEU A 315 2.24 -25.67 -0.51
C LEU A 315 1.62 -27.07 -0.68
N ALA A 316 2.19 -28.08 -0.02
CA ALA A 316 1.62 -29.42 -0.04
C ALA A 316 0.24 -29.47 0.65
N GLU A 317 0.10 -28.78 1.78
CA GLU A 317 -1.19 -28.66 2.46
C GLU A 317 -2.18 -27.81 1.64
N LEU A 318 -1.74 -26.72 1.05
CA LEU A 318 -2.57 -25.87 0.18
C LEU A 318 -3.10 -26.66 -1.03
N GLU A 319 -2.26 -27.46 -1.67
CA GLU A 319 -2.65 -28.33 -2.79
C GLU A 319 -3.73 -29.33 -2.36
N ARG A 320 -3.56 -29.93 -1.19
CA ARG A 320 -4.50 -30.93 -0.65
C ARG A 320 -5.89 -30.35 -0.37
N ILE A 321 -5.95 -29.10 0.13
CA ILE A 321 -7.23 -28.51 0.58
C ILE A 321 -7.88 -27.59 -0.45
N ALA A 322 -7.10 -27.00 -1.35
CA ALA A 322 -7.54 -25.94 -2.25
C ALA A 322 -6.87 -26.01 -3.64
N GLY A 323 -6.49 -27.19 -4.15
CA GLY A 323 -5.73 -27.36 -5.39
C GLY A 323 -6.34 -26.65 -6.60
N GLU A 324 -7.67 -26.73 -6.78
CA GLU A 324 -8.37 -26.02 -7.86
C GLU A 324 -8.38 -24.49 -7.73
N TRP A 325 -8.10 -23.98 -6.53
CA TRP A 325 -8.02 -22.56 -6.19
C TRP A 325 -6.59 -22.08 -5.98
N ARG A 326 -5.61 -22.93 -6.25
CA ARG A 326 -4.20 -22.59 -6.13
C ARG A 326 -3.75 -21.75 -7.32
N VAL A 327 -2.92 -20.74 -7.06
CA VAL A 327 -2.23 -19.96 -8.10
C VAL A 327 -1.42 -20.91 -8.99
N PRO A 328 -1.53 -20.82 -10.35
CA PRO A 328 -0.73 -21.62 -11.26
C PRO A 328 0.78 -21.39 -11.07
N GLY A 329 1.55 -22.47 -11.18
CA GLY A 329 3.00 -22.41 -11.05
C GLY A 329 3.60 -23.80 -10.95
N LEU A 330 4.93 -23.85 -10.83
CA LEU A 330 5.67 -25.09 -10.66
C LEU A 330 6.93 -24.90 -9.79
N ILE A 331 7.51 -25.97 -9.35
CA ILE A 331 8.77 -25.98 -8.61
C ILE A 331 9.91 -26.36 -9.58
N THR A 332 10.93 -25.50 -9.67
CA THR A 332 12.09 -25.73 -10.52
C THR A 332 13.35 -25.06 -9.96
N SER A 333 14.51 -25.59 -10.32
CA SER A 333 15.81 -24.93 -10.20
C SER A 333 16.35 -24.52 -11.57
N ASP A 334 15.67 -24.89 -12.64
CA ASP A 334 16.09 -24.58 -14.01
C ASP A 334 15.57 -23.21 -14.47
N PRO A 335 16.47 -22.27 -14.79
CA PRO A 335 16.09 -20.93 -15.20
C PRO A 335 15.25 -20.90 -16.50
N GLU A 336 15.47 -21.83 -17.46
CA GLU A 336 14.72 -21.85 -18.72
C GLU A 336 13.27 -22.24 -18.49
N THR A 337 13.04 -23.27 -17.65
CA THR A 337 11.71 -23.68 -17.20
C THR A 337 11.00 -22.53 -16.47
N ALA A 338 11.70 -21.83 -15.61
CA ALA A 338 11.14 -20.69 -14.89
C ALA A 338 10.80 -19.49 -15.82
N GLU A 339 11.62 -19.24 -16.83
CA GLU A 339 11.32 -18.23 -17.87
C GLU A 339 10.09 -18.65 -18.71
N GLN A 340 9.89 -19.98 -18.96
CA GLN A 340 8.70 -20.44 -19.65
C GLN A 340 7.44 -20.14 -18.82
N VAL A 341 7.45 -20.40 -17.50
CA VAL A 341 6.34 -20.03 -16.61
C VAL A 341 6.03 -18.53 -16.69
N SER A 342 7.06 -17.69 -16.77
CA SER A 342 6.88 -16.25 -16.89
C SER A 342 6.22 -15.87 -18.23
N ARG A 343 6.63 -16.50 -19.33
CA ARG A 343 5.99 -16.28 -20.64
C ARG A 343 4.53 -16.71 -20.62
N ASP A 344 4.24 -17.87 -20.02
CA ASP A 344 2.87 -18.40 -19.90
C ASP A 344 1.99 -17.47 -19.06
N ALA A 345 2.52 -16.94 -17.94
CA ALA A 345 1.83 -15.97 -17.11
C ALA A 345 1.46 -14.69 -17.89
N LEU A 346 2.41 -14.16 -18.66
CA LEU A 346 2.19 -12.98 -19.50
C LEU A 346 1.19 -13.25 -20.63
N ALA A 347 1.29 -14.42 -21.29
CA ALA A 347 0.35 -14.85 -22.33
C ALA A 347 -1.07 -15.01 -21.80
N ALA A 348 -1.22 -15.49 -20.54
CA ALA A 348 -2.49 -15.56 -19.84
C ALA A 348 -2.99 -14.20 -19.29
N GLY A 349 -2.28 -13.13 -19.54
CA GLY A 349 -2.69 -11.77 -19.15
C GLY A 349 -2.33 -11.35 -17.72
N HIS A 350 -1.44 -12.07 -17.06
CA HIS A 350 -0.96 -11.72 -15.72
C HIS A 350 0.31 -10.84 -15.76
N GLU A 351 0.74 -10.29 -14.59
CA GLU A 351 1.84 -9.33 -14.52
C GLU A 351 3.25 -9.95 -14.68
N GLY A 352 3.39 -11.25 -14.57
CA GLY A 352 4.66 -11.97 -14.55
C GLY A 352 4.66 -13.08 -13.51
N VAL A 353 5.74 -13.24 -12.72
CA VAL A 353 5.87 -14.32 -11.73
C VAL A 353 6.35 -13.85 -10.37
N VAL A 354 6.11 -14.68 -9.35
CA VAL A 354 6.75 -14.61 -8.03
C VAL A 354 7.55 -15.87 -7.82
N VAL A 355 8.85 -15.72 -7.59
CA VAL A 355 9.78 -16.80 -7.25
C VAL A 355 9.92 -16.87 -5.74
N LYS A 356 9.69 -18.04 -5.14
CA LYS A 356 9.61 -18.24 -3.69
C LYS A 356 10.57 -19.32 -3.23
N ALA A 357 11.36 -19.05 -2.19
CA ALA A 357 12.25 -20.03 -1.56
C ALA A 357 11.43 -21.09 -0.82
N LEU A 358 11.65 -22.37 -1.13
CA LEU A 358 10.90 -23.51 -0.58
C LEU A 358 11.11 -23.72 0.91
N ASP A 359 12.29 -23.36 1.45
CA ASP A 359 12.65 -23.58 2.85
C ASP A 359 12.26 -22.40 3.76
N SER A 360 11.64 -21.36 3.20
CA SER A 360 11.34 -20.14 3.95
C SER A 360 10.05 -20.24 4.75
N PRO A 361 10.03 -19.75 6.01
CA PRO A 361 8.79 -19.48 6.73
C PRO A 361 8.05 -18.30 6.11
N TYR A 362 6.81 -18.09 6.53
CA TYR A 362 6.04 -16.92 6.13
C TYR A 362 6.43 -15.70 6.99
N ALA A 363 7.19 -14.78 6.42
CA ALA A 363 7.67 -13.58 7.10
C ALA A 363 6.69 -12.40 6.91
N ALA A 364 5.56 -12.44 7.61
CA ALA A 364 4.50 -11.44 7.49
C ALA A 364 5.02 -10.01 7.77
N GLY A 365 4.43 -9.01 7.09
CA GLY A 365 4.85 -7.62 7.19
C GLY A 365 6.24 -7.30 6.64
N ARG A 366 7.05 -8.31 6.27
CA ARG A 366 8.45 -8.13 5.85
C ARG A 366 8.61 -8.26 4.34
N ARG A 367 9.55 -7.48 3.84
CA ARG A 367 10.08 -7.62 2.47
C ARG A 367 11.48 -8.21 2.57
N GLY A 368 11.59 -9.49 2.23
CA GLY A 368 12.84 -10.23 2.21
C GLY A 368 13.18 -10.73 0.81
N LYS A 369 14.25 -11.54 0.73
CA LYS A 369 14.66 -12.21 -0.51
C LYS A 369 13.99 -13.57 -0.72
N SER A 370 13.22 -14.06 0.27
CA SER A 370 12.51 -15.34 0.16
C SER A 370 11.36 -15.32 -0.85
N TRP A 371 10.79 -14.14 -1.13
CA TRP A 371 9.84 -13.92 -2.21
C TRP A 371 10.37 -12.82 -3.13
N ILE A 372 10.51 -13.12 -4.41
CA ILE A 372 11.00 -12.20 -5.43
C ILE A 372 10.01 -12.14 -6.58
N LYS A 373 9.43 -10.98 -6.80
CA LYS A 373 8.57 -10.73 -7.95
C LYS A 373 9.39 -10.29 -9.15
N VAL A 374 9.06 -10.85 -10.31
CA VAL A 374 9.61 -10.48 -11.60
C VAL A 374 8.45 -10.12 -12.51
N LYS A 375 8.51 -8.92 -13.07
CA LYS A 375 7.55 -8.45 -14.07
C LYS A 375 8.28 -7.62 -15.13
N PRO A 376 7.86 -7.68 -16.40
CA PRO A 376 8.40 -6.84 -17.44
C PRO A 376 8.30 -5.37 -17.05
N VAL A 377 9.34 -4.63 -17.34
CA VAL A 377 9.29 -3.17 -17.25
C VAL A 377 8.92 -2.66 -18.62
N LEU A 378 7.71 -2.13 -18.75
CA LEU A 378 7.28 -1.43 -19.95
C LEU A 378 7.86 -0.02 -19.89
N THR A 379 8.59 0.37 -20.92
CA THR A 379 9.13 1.73 -21.06
C THR A 379 8.58 2.39 -22.31
N TYR A 380 8.24 3.66 -22.18
CA TYR A 380 7.71 4.49 -23.25
C TYR A 380 8.42 5.84 -23.25
N ASP A 381 8.70 6.34 -24.43
CA ASP A 381 9.22 7.68 -24.64
C ASP A 381 8.06 8.66 -24.80
N LEU A 382 7.89 9.53 -23.83
CA LEU A 382 6.78 10.49 -23.75
C LEU A 382 7.30 11.92 -23.74
N VAL A 383 6.44 12.87 -24.10
CA VAL A 383 6.80 14.29 -24.13
C VAL A 383 6.33 15.00 -22.86
N VAL A 384 7.17 15.87 -22.30
CA VAL A 384 6.79 16.71 -21.16
C VAL A 384 5.95 17.89 -21.63
N LEU A 385 4.71 18.00 -21.11
CA LEU A 385 3.74 19.06 -21.47
C LEU A 385 3.71 20.19 -20.45
N ALA A 386 3.93 19.84 -19.19
CA ALA A 386 3.99 20.78 -18.08
C ALA A 386 4.75 20.17 -16.90
N VAL A 387 5.16 20.99 -15.96
CA VAL A 387 5.80 20.57 -14.71
C VAL A 387 5.21 21.33 -13.54
N GLU A 388 5.10 20.70 -12.36
CA GLU A 388 4.57 21.35 -11.16
C GLU A 388 5.66 21.60 -10.12
N TRP A 389 5.54 22.70 -9.40
CA TRP A 389 6.39 22.99 -8.26
C TRP A 389 6.21 21.93 -7.17
N GLY A 390 7.31 21.49 -6.60
CA GLY A 390 7.34 20.51 -5.52
C GLY A 390 6.95 21.09 -4.17
N SER A 391 6.64 20.19 -3.25
CA SER A 391 6.35 20.49 -1.84
C SER A 391 7.32 19.74 -0.91
N GLY A 392 7.40 20.16 0.36
CA GLY A 392 8.29 19.57 1.35
C GLY A 392 9.76 19.69 0.92
N ARG A 393 10.51 18.58 0.88
CA ARG A 393 11.94 18.59 0.47
C ARG A 393 12.19 19.04 -0.97
N ARG A 394 11.16 19.14 -1.79
CA ARG A 394 11.24 19.59 -3.20
C ARG A 394 10.72 21.01 -3.40
N THR A 395 10.46 21.76 -2.32
CA THR A 395 10.08 23.17 -2.40
C THR A 395 11.14 23.94 -3.19
N GLY A 396 10.69 24.77 -4.15
CA GLY A 396 11.58 25.53 -5.03
C GLY A 396 12.15 24.73 -6.22
N LEU A 397 11.75 23.46 -6.39
CA LEU A 397 12.13 22.62 -7.53
C LEU A 397 10.89 22.22 -8.32
N LEU A 398 10.98 22.21 -9.66
CA LEU A 398 9.97 21.63 -10.53
C LEU A 398 10.09 20.12 -10.48
N SER A 399 9.08 19.39 -9.98
CA SER A 399 9.24 17.99 -9.60
C SER A 399 8.19 17.01 -10.12
N ASN A 400 7.05 17.48 -10.61
CA ASN A 400 5.98 16.60 -11.10
C ASN A 400 5.75 16.84 -12.59
N LEU A 401 6.11 15.86 -13.42
CA LEU A 401 6.01 15.97 -14.86
C LEU A 401 4.60 15.60 -15.35
N HIS A 402 4.02 16.39 -16.21
CA HIS A 402 2.85 16.05 -17.02
C HIS A 402 3.33 15.42 -18.31
N LEU A 403 2.88 14.19 -18.58
CA LEU A 403 3.35 13.36 -19.67
C LEU A 403 2.32 13.28 -20.77
N GLY A 404 2.76 13.49 -22.01
CA GLY A 404 1.96 13.42 -23.22
C GLY A 404 2.47 12.33 -24.17
N ALA A 405 1.53 11.58 -24.76
CA ALA A 405 1.77 10.66 -25.85
C ALA A 405 1.48 11.35 -27.19
N LEU A 406 2.20 11.01 -28.24
CA LEU A 406 1.97 11.56 -29.57
C LEU A 406 0.60 11.11 -30.11
N ASP A 407 -0.16 12.02 -30.74
CA ASP A 407 -1.42 11.75 -31.44
C ASP A 407 -1.25 12.04 -32.94
N PRO A 408 -0.72 11.09 -33.72
CA PRO A 408 -0.41 11.33 -35.13
C PRO A 408 -1.65 11.70 -35.95
N SER A 409 -2.79 11.08 -35.64
CA SER A 409 -4.04 11.24 -36.40
C SER A 409 -4.93 12.38 -35.90
N GLY A 410 -4.68 12.92 -34.70
CA GLY A 410 -5.54 13.93 -34.09
C GLY A 410 -6.88 13.38 -33.57
N GLU A 411 -6.92 12.10 -33.22
CA GLU A 411 -8.13 11.45 -32.72
C GLU A 411 -8.56 12.00 -31.34
N TYR A 412 -7.59 12.46 -30.56
CA TYR A 412 -7.80 12.94 -29.18
C TYR A 412 -7.38 14.41 -28.97
N GLY A 413 -6.90 15.05 -30.04
CA GLY A 413 -6.43 16.42 -30.02
C GLY A 413 -6.13 16.97 -31.41
N SER A 414 -5.06 17.71 -31.55
CA SER A 414 -4.58 18.15 -32.87
C SER A 414 -3.72 17.07 -33.50
N ALA A 415 -3.84 16.85 -34.81
CA ALA A 415 -2.99 15.91 -35.55
C ALA A 415 -1.49 16.26 -35.37
N GLY A 416 -0.68 15.28 -34.97
CA GLY A 416 0.73 15.48 -34.63
C GLY A 416 0.96 16.20 -33.29
N GLY A 417 -0.10 16.47 -32.52
CA GLY A 417 -0.03 17.01 -31.16
C GLY A 417 0.21 15.94 -30.11
N PHE A 418 0.13 16.35 -28.84
CA PHE A 418 0.37 15.45 -27.70
C PHE A 418 -0.85 15.41 -26.78
N VAL A 419 -1.24 14.19 -26.39
CA VAL A 419 -2.37 13.92 -25.51
C VAL A 419 -1.86 13.55 -24.13
N MET A 420 -2.33 14.26 -23.09
CA MET A 420 -1.93 13.98 -21.74
C MET A 420 -2.39 12.59 -21.29
N VAL A 421 -1.45 11.80 -20.72
CA VAL A 421 -1.67 10.40 -20.30
C VAL A 421 -1.34 10.17 -18.82
N GLY A 422 -0.74 11.13 -18.13
CA GLY A 422 -0.42 10.95 -16.71
C GLY A 422 0.52 12.00 -16.15
N LYS A 423 0.81 11.85 -14.86
CA LYS A 423 1.79 12.65 -14.13
C LYS A 423 2.73 11.74 -13.36
N THR A 424 3.98 12.19 -13.18
CA THR A 424 4.92 11.49 -12.30
C THR A 424 5.92 12.42 -11.64
N PHE A 425 6.23 12.12 -10.39
CA PHE A 425 7.32 12.72 -9.61
C PHE A 425 8.35 11.67 -9.17
N LYS A 426 8.19 10.41 -9.61
CA LYS A 426 9.05 9.28 -9.22
C LYS A 426 10.19 9.11 -10.21
N GLY A 427 11.32 8.56 -9.73
CA GLY A 427 12.50 8.28 -10.56
C GLY A 427 13.44 9.47 -10.74
N LEU A 428 13.15 10.63 -10.15
CA LEU A 428 13.94 11.84 -10.25
C LEU A 428 14.98 11.90 -9.13
N THR A 429 16.26 11.97 -9.50
CA THR A 429 17.38 12.25 -8.58
C THR A 429 17.46 13.75 -8.32
N ASP A 430 18.19 14.16 -7.27
CA ASP A 430 18.38 15.57 -6.95
C ASP A 430 19.12 16.33 -8.08
N ALA A 431 20.01 15.64 -8.81
CA ALA A 431 20.68 16.20 -9.99
C ALA A 431 19.67 16.45 -11.12
N LEU A 432 18.78 15.48 -11.42
CA LEU A 432 17.74 15.66 -12.42
C LEU A 432 16.73 16.74 -12.02
N LEU A 433 16.38 16.84 -10.73
CA LEU A 433 15.47 17.87 -10.23
C LEU A 433 16.05 19.29 -10.42
N ARG A 434 17.34 19.50 -10.18
CA ARG A 434 18.00 20.79 -10.44
C ARG A 434 18.03 21.11 -11.94
N TRP A 435 18.52 20.18 -12.73
CA TRP A 435 18.58 20.33 -14.18
C TRP A 435 17.21 20.66 -14.79
N GLN A 436 16.17 19.87 -14.46
CA GLN A 436 14.83 20.08 -15.01
C GLN A 436 14.21 21.41 -14.56
N THR A 437 14.54 21.89 -13.36
CA THR A 437 14.03 23.19 -12.86
C THR A 437 14.57 24.33 -13.74
N GLU A 438 15.84 24.31 -14.09
CA GLU A 438 16.46 25.28 -14.98
C GLU A 438 15.97 25.12 -16.43
N HIS A 439 15.97 23.89 -16.93
CA HIS A 439 15.58 23.56 -18.30
C HIS A 439 14.13 23.96 -18.59
N PHE A 440 13.17 23.51 -17.76
CA PHE A 440 11.77 23.81 -18.00
C PHE A 440 11.39 25.28 -17.77
N ALA A 441 12.10 25.98 -16.91
CA ALA A 441 11.95 27.43 -16.81
C ALA A 441 12.38 28.16 -18.09
N SER A 442 13.38 27.64 -18.83
CA SER A 442 13.85 28.26 -20.06
C SER A 442 12.93 28.06 -21.27
N ILE A 443 12.04 27.05 -21.21
CA ILE A 443 11.08 26.73 -22.28
C ILE A 443 9.62 26.91 -21.82
N GLU A 444 9.41 27.69 -20.77
CA GLU A 444 8.08 28.02 -20.25
C GLU A 444 7.20 28.74 -21.29
N THR A 445 5.96 28.35 -21.41
CA THR A 445 4.97 29.01 -22.26
C THR A 445 3.91 29.74 -21.49
N SER A 446 3.48 29.18 -20.33
CA SER A 446 2.45 29.77 -19.48
C SER A 446 2.45 29.13 -18.09
N ARG A 447 1.72 29.73 -17.15
CA ARG A 447 1.47 29.16 -15.81
C ARG A 447 0.00 29.04 -15.51
N SER A 448 -0.37 27.96 -14.82
CA SER A 448 -1.72 27.70 -14.37
C SER A 448 -1.67 27.08 -12.96
N GLY A 449 -1.97 27.87 -11.94
CA GLY A 449 -1.84 27.44 -10.54
C GLY A 449 -0.39 27.06 -10.19
N ASN A 450 -0.18 25.81 -9.80
CA ASN A 450 1.15 25.26 -9.48
C ASN A 450 1.90 24.69 -10.69
N ALA A 451 1.27 24.65 -11.86
CA ALA A 451 1.83 24.07 -13.07
C ALA A 451 2.48 25.14 -13.97
N VAL A 452 3.67 24.83 -14.47
CA VAL A 452 4.41 25.57 -15.51
C VAL A 452 4.25 24.77 -16.79
N HIS A 453 3.53 25.32 -17.77
CA HIS A 453 3.39 24.73 -19.10
C HIS A 453 4.65 25.06 -19.92
N VAL A 454 5.07 24.09 -20.72
CA VAL A 454 6.32 24.20 -21.48
C VAL A 454 6.09 23.88 -22.96
N HIS A 455 7.02 24.34 -23.81
CA HIS A 455 7.07 23.87 -25.19
C HIS A 455 7.28 22.33 -25.18
N PRO A 456 6.47 21.55 -25.92
CA PRO A 456 6.52 20.09 -25.92
C PRO A 456 7.71 19.57 -26.77
N VAL A 457 8.92 19.92 -26.35
CA VAL A 457 10.19 19.60 -27.07
C VAL A 457 11.06 18.61 -26.32
N THR A 458 10.72 18.27 -25.07
CA THR A 458 11.54 17.41 -24.22
C THR A 458 10.95 16.03 -24.14
N VAL A 459 11.67 15.02 -24.65
CA VAL A 459 11.31 13.60 -24.55
C VAL A 459 11.90 13.01 -23.28
N VAL A 460 11.12 12.16 -22.61
CA VAL A 460 11.49 11.48 -21.38
C VAL A 460 11.10 10.01 -21.44
N GLU A 461 12.05 9.12 -21.16
CA GLU A 461 11.79 7.69 -20.99
C GLU A 461 11.12 7.44 -19.65
N VAL A 462 9.96 6.80 -19.68
CA VAL A 462 9.12 6.53 -18.50
C VAL A 462 8.83 5.03 -18.39
N ALA A 463 9.21 4.45 -17.27
CA ALA A 463 8.79 3.09 -16.91
C ALA A 463 7.39 3.13 -16.31
N ILE A 464 6.52 2.22 -16.74
CA ILE A 464 5.15 2.07 -16.24
C ILE A 464 4.87 0.62 -15.84
N ASP A 465 3.89 0.44 -14.97
CA ASP A 465 3.39 -0.90 -14.62
C ASP A 465 2.20 -1.32 -15.53
N GLY A 466 1.76 -0.45 -16.43
CA GLY A 466 0.64 -0.61 -17.35
C GLY A 466 -0.17 0.69 -17.46
N VAL A 467 -1.35 0.59 -18.06
CA VAL A 467 -2.32 1.68 -18.17
C VAL A 467 -3.65 1.30 -17.52
N GLN A 468 -4.49 2.29 -17.30
CA GLN A 468 -5.85 2.10 -16.80
C GLN A 468 -6.81 3.06 -17.52
N ARG A 469 -8.10 2.71 -17.57
CA ARG A 469 -9.14 3.60 -18.11
C ARG A 469 -9.19 4.90 -17.29
N SER A 470 -9.36 6.01 -18.00
CA SER A 470 -9.43 7.34 -17.39
C SER A 470 -10.49 8.19 -18.04
N THR A 471 -11.37 8.76 -17.25
CA THR A 471 -12.32 9.80 -17.68
C THR A 471 -11.70 11.20 -17.60
N ARG A 472 -10.50 11.31 -17.01
CA ARG A 472 -9.82 12.58 -16.78
C ARG A 472 -9.02 13.04 -17.99
N TYR A 473 -8.42 12.09 -18.71
CA TYR A 473 -7.52 12.38 -19.82
C TYR A 473 -8.20 12.12 -21.17
N PRO A 474 -8.01 13.01 -22.17
CA PRO A 474 -8.72 12.93 -23.44
C PRO A 474 -8.54 11.59 -24.17
N GLY A 475 -7.34 10.99 -24.11
CA GLY A 475 -7.05 9.68 -24.70
C GLY A 475 -7.72 8.49 -24.03
N GLY A 476 -8.50 8.70 -22.95
CA GLY A 476 -9.20 7.64 -22.22
C GLY A 476 -8.30 6.74 -21.37
N VAL A 477 -6.99 7.02 -21.29
CA VAL A 477 -5.99 6.22 -20.56
C VAL A 477 -5.24 7.04 -19.54
N ALA A 478 -4.80 6.40 -18.47
CA ALA A 478 -3.87 6.92 -17.48
C ALA A 478 -2.76 5.92 -17.19
N LEU A 479 -1.52 6.39 -17.09
CA LEU A 479 -0.36 5.57 -16.74
C LEU A 479 -0.45 5.07 -15.29
N ARG A 480 -0.14 3.78 -15.07
CA ARG A 480 -0.03 3.19 -13.73
C ARG A 480 1.42 3.22 -13.27
N PHE A 481 1.65 3.80 -12.09
CA PHE A 481 2.96 3.84 -11.40
C PHE A 481 4.13 4.37 -12.24
N ALA A 482 3.88 5.34 -13.10
CA ALA A 482 4.88 5.97 -13.95
C ALA A 482 6.11 6.45 -13.16
N ARG A 483 7.32 6.16 -13.69
CA ARG A 483 8.62 6.54 -13.11
C ARG A 483 9.57 6.99 -14.21
N VAL A 484 10.16 8.14 -14.07
CA VAL A 484 11.21 8.62 -14.98
C VAL A 484 12.43 7.71 -14.92
N LYS A 485 12.92 7.29 -16.07
CA LYS A 485 14.18 6.58 -16.27
C LYS A 485 15.29 7.54 -16.63
N GLY A 486 15.02 8.46 -17.53
CA GLY A 486 15.95 9.48 -18.00
C GLY A 486 15.33 10.35 -19.07
N TYR A 487 15.91 11.51 -19.30
CA TYR A 487 15.58 12.32 -20.47
C TYR A 487 16.25 11.75 -21.72
N ARG A 488 15.60 11.94 -22.87
CA ARG A 488 16.02 11.43 -24.18
C ARG A 488 16.40 12.58 -25.10
N PRO A 489 17.59 13.20 -24.89
CA PRO A 489 18.05 14.28 -25.75
C PRO A 489 18.40 13.80 -27.18
N ASP A 490 18.51 12.49 -27.37
CA ASP A 490 18.73 11.79 -28.63
C ASP A 490 17.46 11.63 -29.48
N LYS A 491 16.26 11.90 -28.90
CA LYS A 491 14.98 11.77 -29.60
C LYS A 491 14.28 13.10 -29.80
N ARG A 492 13.61 13.22 -30.92
CA ARG A 492 12.70 14.34 -31.19
C ARG A 492 11.30 14.03 -30.72
N PRO A 493 10.47 15.05 -30.45
CA PRO A 493 9.10 14.86 -29.97
C PRO A 493 8.21 14.02 -30.90
N ASP A 494 8.42 14.10 -32.20
CA ASP A 494 7.70 13.32 -33.23
C ASP A 494 8.11 11.83 -33.29
N GLU A 495 9.15 11.44 -32.53
CA GLU A 495 9.58 10.06 -32.31
C GLU A 495 9.07 9.47 -30.99
N ALA A 496 8.23 10.21 -30.25
CA ALA A 496 7.63 9.74 -29.03
C ALA A 496 6.56 8.65 -29.29
N ASP A 497 6.35 7.81 -28.29
CA ASP A 497 5.32 6.76 -28.36
C ASP A 497 3.91 7.37 -28.47
N THR A 498 3.05 6.67 -29.23
CA THR A 498 1.73 7.18 -29.58
C THR A 498 0.68 6.85 -28.53
N ILE A 499 -0.41 7.63 -28.52
CA ILE A 499 -1.58 7.35 -27.67
C ILE A 499 -2.23 6.03 -28.05
N GLN A 500 -2.19 5.63 -29.32
CA GLN A 500 -2.71 4.35 -29.81
C GLN A 500 -1.93 3.18 -29.17
N THR A 501 -0.60 3.23 -29.18
CA THR A 501 0.28 2.23 -28.55
C THR A 501 -0.06 2.06 -27.05
N LEU A 502 -0.28 3.15 -26.33
CA LEU A 502 -0.67 3.07 -24.91
C LEU A 502 -2.08 2.50 -24.75
N ARG A 503 -3.01 2.78 -25.65
CA ARG A 503 -4.38 2.26 -25.61
C ARG A 503 -4.46 0.75 -25.87
N GLU A 504 -3.57 0.20 -26.66
CA GLU A 504 -3.44 -1.26 -26.87
C GLU A 504 -3.15 -2.03 -25.58
N LEU A 505 -2.59 -1.35 -24.56
CA LEU A 505 -2.39 -1.92 -23.24
C LEU A 505 -3.67 -1.95 -22.37
N LEU A 506 -4.76 -1.29 -22.79
CA LEU A 506 -6.06 -1.41 -22.13
C LEU A 506 -6.66 -2.77 -22.46
N ARG A 507 -6.61 -3.65 -21.52
CA ARG A 507 -7.28 -4.96 -21.57
C ARG A 507 -8.68 -4.87 -21.01
#